data_1daf84135b45bed518da63f946eee310
#
_entry.id   1daf84135b45bed518da63f946eee310
#
_cell.length_a   1.000
_cell.length_b   1.000
_cell.length_c   1.000
_cell.angle_alpha   90.00
_cell.angle_beta   90.00
_cell.angle_gamma   90.00
#
_symmetry.space_group_name_H-M   'P 1'
#
loop_
_entity.id
_entity.type
_entity.pdbx_description
1 polymer ?
#
loop_
_entity_poly.entity_id
_entity_poly.type
_entity_poly.pdbx_seq_one_letter_code
_entity_poly.pdbx_strand_id
1 'polypeptide(L)'
;MSEHIRANHSFFHCLKRAKEEFQSLTEIHPELAALSARELEVFFHLLSDKTLSMIGEELVISYSSVHFHCKNIYRKLNLSSRRQLLMTYKDLYE
;
A
#
# COMPACT_ATOMS: atom_id res chain seq x y z
N MET A 1 25.12 -20.38 -3.59
CA MET A 1 25.35 -19.88 -2.21
C MET A 1 25.53 -18.38 -2.16
N SER A 2 26.41 -17.82 -2.96
CA SER A 2 26.64 -16.37 -2.98
C SER A 2 25.41 -15.60 -3.45
N GLU A 3 24.67 -16.14 -4.40
CA GLU A 3 23.44 -15.52 -4.88
C GLU A 3 22.38 -15.47 -3.78
N HIS A 4 22.29 -16.55 -3.00
CA HIS A 4 21.35 -16.62 -1.90
C HIS A 4 21.70 -15.59 -0.80
N ILE A 5 22.96 -15.46 -0.48
CA ILE A 5 23.45 -14.47 0.48
C ILE A 5 23.17 -13.06 -0.03
N ARG A 6 23.40 -12.83 -1.32
CA ARG A 6 23.14 -11.53 -1.95
C ARG A 6 21.65 -11.18 -1.89
N ALA A 7 20.79 -12.15 -2.16
CA ALA A 7 19.35 -11.96 -2.09
C ALA A 7 18.91 -11.58 -0.66
N ASN A 8 19.45 -12.26 0.36
CA ASN A 8 19.14 -11.94 1.75
C ASN A 8 19.59 -10.53 2.12
N HIS A 9 20.78 -10.14 1.66
CA HIS A 9 21.30 -8.79 1.90
C HIS A 9 20.37 -7.74 1.28
N SER A 10 19.92 -7.96 0.04
CA SER A 10 19.00 -7.07 -0.65
C SER A 10 17.67 -6.98 0.09
N PHE A 11 17.19 -8.11 0.61
CA PHE A 11 15.94 -8.16 1.36
C PHE A 11 16.01 -7.27 2.61
N PHE A 12 17.08 -7.39 3.40
CA PHE A 12 17.26 -6.56 4.60
C PHE A 12 17.38 -5.09 4.26
N HIS A 13 18.08 -4.78 3.19
CA HIS A 13 18.21 -3.41 2.73
C HIS A 13 16.84 -2.81 2.35
N CYS A 14 16.04 -3.57 1.63
CA CYS A 14 14.70 -3.15 1.24
C CYS A 14 13.79 -2.96 2.46
N LEU A 15 13.89 -3.84 3.46
CA LEU A 15 13.10 -3.71 4.69
C LEU A 15 13.43 -2.42 5.44
N LYS A 16 14.72 -2.12 5.58
CA LYS A 16 15.15 -0.90 6.26
C LYS A 16 14.63 0.34 5.53
N ARG A 17 14.75 0.34 4.21
CA ARG A 17 14.29 1.45 3.39
C ARG A 17 12.77 1.62 3.49
N ALA A 18 12.04 0.51 3.49
CA ALA A 18 10.58 0.54 3.61
C ALA A 18 10.15 1.14 4.95
N LYS A 19 10.86 0.83 6.04
CA LYS A 19 10.57 1.42 7.34
C LYS A 19 10.80 2.92 7.35
N GLU A 20 11.89 3.37 6.76
CA GLU A 20 12.20 4.79 6.66
C GLU A 20 11.15 5.53 5.85
N GLU A 21 10.75 4.95 4.71
CA GLU A 21 9.71 5.52 3.87
C GLU A 21 8.36 5.57 4.58
N PHE A 22 8.03 4.52 5.34
CA PHE A 22 6.79 4.49 6.11
C PHE A 22 6.78 5.58 7.18
N GLN A 23 7.90 5.79 7.88
CA GLN A 23 8.01 6.83 8.88
C GLN A 23 7.82 8.23 8.27
N SER A 24 8.45 8.48 7.13
CA SER A 24 8.28 9.74 6.41
C SER A 24 6.83 9.93 5.97
N LEU A 25 6.21 8.86 5.49
CA LEU A 25 4.83 8.87 5.02
C LEU A 25 3.88 9.25 6.15
N THR A 26 4.06 8.65 7.34
CA THR A 26 3.19 8.91 8.48
C THR A 26 3.45 10.26 9.15
N GLU A 27 4.58 10.89 8.89
CA GLU A 27 4.82 12.26 9.31
C GLU A 27 3.99 13.24 8.48
N ILE A 28 3.85 12.97 7.18
CA ILE A 28 3.07 13.82 6.27
C ILE A 28 1.59 13.46 6.34
N HIS A 29 1.29 12.16 6.41
CA HIS A 29 -0.08 11.64 6.44
C HIS A 29 -0.26 10.71 7.66
N PRO A 30 -0.38 11.28 8.87
CA PRO A 30 -0.44 10.46 10.09
C PRO A 30 -1.65 9.52 10.12
N GLU A 31 -2.73 9.82 9.40
CA GLU A 31 -3.91 8.98 9.33
C GLU A 31 -3.63 7.60 8.73
N LEU A 32 -2.56 7.48 7.93
CA LEU A 32 -2.20 6.20 7.30
C LEU A 32 -1.72 5.18 8.33
N ALA A 33 -1.32 5.61 9.52
CA ALA A 33 -0.94 4.70 10.59
C ALA A 33 -2.12 3.87 11.09
N ALA A 34 -3.35 4.27 10.79
CA ALA A 34 -4.56 3.51 11.16
C ALA A 34 -4.78 2.29 10.27
N LEU A 35 -4.11 2.21 9.12
CA LEU A 35 -4.26 1.09 8.20
C LEU A 35 -3.44 -0.10 8.67
N SER A 36 -4.00 -1.31 8.50
CA SER A 36 -3.24 -2.54 8.72
C SER A 36 -2.17 -2.70 7.64
N ALA A 37 -1.25 -3.64 7.83
CA ALA A 37 -0.21 -3.90 6.83
C ALA A 37 -0.82 -4.25 5.47
N ARG A 38 -1.84 -5.10 5.44
CA ARG A 38 -2.50 -5.50 4.19
C ARG A 38 -3.28 -4.33 3.59
N GLU A 39 -3.96 -3.55 4.42
CA GLU A 39 -4.67 -2.36 3.94
C GLU A 39 -3.70 -1.35 3.32
N LEU A 40 -2.54 -1.18 3.92
CA LEU A 40 -1.53 -0.27 3.38
C LEU A 40 -1.02 -0.76 2.03
N GLU A 41 -0.81 -2.07 1.87
CA GLU A 41 -0.44 -2.63 0.56
C GLU A 41 -1.49 -2.33 -0.49
N VAL A 42 -2.76 -2.59 -0.17
CA VAL A 42 -3.88 -2.30 -1.08
C VAL A 42 -3.95 -0.80 -1.38
N PHE A 43 -3.75 0.04 -0.36
CA PHE A 43 -3.75 1.49 -0.51
C PHE A 43 -2.74 1.94 -1.58
N PHE A 44 -1.51 1.45 -1.51
CA PHE A 44 -0.51 1.82 -2.49
C PHE A 44 -0.86 1.35 -3.90
N HIS A 45 -1.46 0.17 -4.02
CA HIS A 45 -1.94 -0.28 -5.33
C HIS A 45 -3.08 0.57 -5.86
N LEU A 46 -3.92 1.12 -4.97
CA LEU A 46 -5.01 1.99 -5.36
C LEU A 46 -4.53 3.33 -5.93
N LEU A 47 -3.30 3.74 -5.60
CA LEU A 47 -2.70 4.95 -6.14
C LEU A 47 -2.25 4.78 -7.59
N SER A 48 -2.18 3.55 -8.07
CA SER A 48 -1.86 3.26 -9.46
C SER A 48 -3.16 3.15 -10.27
N ASP A 49 -3.03 2.95 -11.57
CA ASP A 49 -4.19 2.78 -12.45
C ASP A 49 -4.60 1.32 -12.64
N LYS A 50 -4.18 0.44 -11.71
CA LYS A 50 -4.55 -0.97 -11.72
C LYS A 50 -6.02 -1.15 -11.34
N THR A 51 -6.67 -2.13 -11.97
CA THR A 51 -8.03 -2.52 -11.59
C THR A 51 -7.96 -3.33 -10.29
N LEU A 52 -9.09 -3.46 -9.61
CA LEU A 52 -9.15 -4.28 -8.39
C LEU A 52 -8.81 -5.74 -8.69
N SER A 53 -9.19 -6.25 -9.86
CA SER A 53 -8.83 -7.60 -10.27
C SER A 53 -7.31 -7.77 -10.39
N MET A 54 -6.64 -6.78 -10.98
CA MET A 54 -5.18 -6.81 -11.10
C MET A 54 -4.51 -6.76 -9.74
N ILE A 55 -5.03 -5.95 -8.84
CA ILE A 55 -4.51 -5.87 -7.47
C ILE A 55 -4.64 -7.23 -6.77
N GLY A 56 -5.79 -7.87 -6.92
CA GLY A 56 -6.01 -9.19 -6.35
C GLY A 56 -5.02 -10.22 -6.87
N GLU A 57 -4.75 -10.20 -8.16
CA GLU A 57 -3.78 -11.10 -8.77
C GLU A 57 -2.37 -10.87 -8.21
N GLU A 58 -1.95 -9.61 -8.11
CA GLU A 58 -0.62 -9.30 -7.60
C GLU A 58 -0.45 -9.64 -6.12
N LEU A 59 -1.48 -9.45 -5.32
CA LEU A 59 -1.42 -9.75 -3.89
C LEU A 59 -1.83 -11.19 -3.58
N VAL A 60 -2.22 -11.95 -4.60
CA VAL A 60 -2.67 -13.35 -4.49
C VAL A 60 -3.83 -13.48 -3.50
N ILE A 61 -4.82 -12.61 -3.67
CA ILE A 61 -6.07 -12.64 -2.89
C ILE A 61 -7.25 -12.49 -3.83
N SER A 62 -8.43 -12.86 -3.36
CA SER A 62 -9.65 -12.80 -4.18
C SER A 62 -10.07 -11.34 -4.41
N TYR A 63 -10.86 -11.14 -5.47
CA TYR A 63 -11.48 -9.84 -5.75
C TYR A 63 -12.31 -9.36 -4.56
N SER A 64 -13.06 -10.28 -3.94
CA SER A 64 -13.87 -9.96 -2.76
C SER A 64 -13.02 -9.43 -1.61
N SER A 65 -11.83 -10.03 -1.40
CA SER A 65 -10.91 -9.58 -0.37
C SER A 65 -10.37 -8.18 -0.66
N VAL A 66 -10.02 -7.91 -1.92
CA VAL A 66 -9.57 -6.57 -2.32
C VAL A 66 -10.67 -5.56 -2.05
N HIS A 67 -11.89 -5.87 -2.45
CA HIS A 67 -13.04 -5.01 -2.25
C HIS A 67 -13.29 -4.74 -0.76
N PHE A 68 -13.18 -5.78 0.05
CA PHE A 68 -13.32 -5.65 1.51
C PHE A 68 -12.27 -4.70 2.09
N HIS A 69 -11.01 -4.85 1.67
CA HIS A 69 -9.94 -3.97 2.12
C HIS A 69 -10.17 -2.53 1.67
N CYS A 70 -10.65 -2.32 0.47
CA CYS A 70 -10.96 -0.99 -0.03
C CYS A 70 -12.03 -0.31 0.82
N LYS A 71 -13.09 -1.02 1.18
CA LYS A 71 -14.15 -0.48 2.03
C LYS A 71 -13.60 -0.04 3.39
N ASN A 72 -12.73 -0.85 3.97
CA ASN A 72 -12.11 -0.53 5.26
C ASN A 72 -11.18 0.68 5.14
N ILE A 73 -10.40 0.75 4.06
CA ILE A 73 -9.50 1.88 3.80
C ILE A 73 -10.30 3.16 3.69
N TYR A 74 -11.35 3.17 2.85
CA TYR A 74 -12.18 4.36 2.67
C TYR A 74 -12.82 4.80 3.97
N ARG A 75 -13.31 3.85 4.77
CA ARG A 75 -13.90 4.16 6.07
C ARG A 75 -12.87 4.78 7.01
N LYS A 76 -11.69 4.19 7.11
CA LYS A 76 -10.63 4.65 8.03
C LYS A 76 -10.08 6.01 7.63
N LEU A 77 -10.01 6.28 6.33
CA LEU A 77 -9.49 7.55 5.82
C LEU A 77 -10.59 8.58 5.54
N ASN A 78 -11.84 8.23 5.86
CA ASN A 78 -13.01 9.08 5.65
C ASN A 78 -13.16 9.50 4.18
N LEU A 79 -13.06 8.52 3.28
CA LEU A 79 -13.17 8.72 1.84
C LEU A 79 -14.38 7.98 1.30
N SER A 80 -14.96 8.51 0.21
CA SER A 80 -16.15 7.94 -0.42
C SER A 80 -15.84 7.08 -1.65
N SER A 81 -14.67 7.26 -2.27
CA SER A 81 -14.37 6.61 -3.54
C SER A 81 -12.86 6.60 -3.80
N ARG A 82 -12.45 5.77 -4.78
CA ARG A 82 -11.07 5.73 -5.23
C ARG A 82 -10.62 7.06 -5.82
N ARG A 83 -11.54 7.74 -6.53
CA ARG A 83 -11.25 9.06 -7.10
C ARG A 83 -10.87 10.04 -6.00
N GLN A 84 -11.62 10.04 -4.90
CA GLN A 84 -11.36 10.92 -3.77
C GLN A 84 -10.02 10.58 -3.12
N LEU A 85 -9.70 9.28 -3.02
CA LEU A 85 -8.41 8.82 -2.52
C LEU A 85 -7.27 9.33 -3.39
N LEU A 86 -7.40 9.22 -4.70
CA LEU A 86 -6.36 9.68 -5.63
C LEU A 86 -6.15 11.19 -5.52
N MET A 87 -7.22 11.95 -5.37
CA MET A 87 -7.11 13.40 -5.21
C MET A 87 -6.47 13.79 -3.88
N THR A 88 -6.83 13.10 -2.81
CA THR A 88 -6.32 13.40 -1.47
C THR A 88 -4.83 13.09 -1.34
N TYR A 89 -4.37 12.00 -1.96
CA TYR A 89 -2.99 11.53 -1.84
C TYR A 89 -2.19 11.73 -3.11
N LYS A 90 -2.50 12.77 -3.83
CA LYS A 90 -1.86 13.12 -5.09
C LYS A 90 -0.35 13.28 -4.95
N ASP A 91 0.10 13.78 -3.82
CA ASP A 91 1.51 13.98 -3.52
C ASP A 91 2.31 12.67 -3.47
N LEU A 92 1.63 11.53 -3.32
CA LEU A 92 2.31 10.24 -3.21
C LEU A 92 2.61 9.59 -4.56
N TYR A 93 1.98 10.05 -5.65
CA TYR A 93 2.20 9.43 -6.96
C TYR A 93 2.47 10.45 -8.08
N GLU A 94 2.50 11.73 -7.79
CA GLU A 94 2.87 12.79 -8.73
C GLU A 94 4.26 13.44 -8.40
#